data_ca3a8da6c6084508bd66baf50ae801a8
#
_entry.id   ca3a8da6c6084508bd66baf50ae801a8
#
_cell.length_a   1.000
_cell.length_b   1.000
_cell.length_c   1.000
_cell.angle_alpha   90.00
_cell.angle_beta   90.00
_cell.angle_gamma   90.00
#
_symmetry.space_group_name_H-M   'P 1'
#
loop_
_entity.id
_entity.type
_entity.pdbx_description
1 polymer ?
#
loop_
_entity_poly.entity_id
_entity_poly.type
_entity_poly.pdbx_seq_one_letter_code
_entity_poly.pdbx_strand_id
1 'polypeptide(L)'
;MISNAGDWTKQTIESPRPYYWIKGIPVTGVLPMARLFKKVIVVTTGSGIGPCLGVIQDVQTKCRVIWSTPSPMATYGWEICEAVKRVDQNAVIIDTRRDGRPDLLGSAWKLYNLEKAEAVFVISNPKLTRKVVYGLESRGVPAFGPIWDS
;
A
#
# COMPACT_ATOMS: atom_id res chain seq x y z
N MET A 1 7.36 6.74 -7.33
CA MET A 1 6.55 7.98 -7.21
C MET A 1 6.74 8.53 -5.80
N ILE A 2 7.25 9.76 -5.66
CA ILE A 2 7.56 10.39 -4.36
C ILE A 2 6.75 11.68 -4.30
N SER A 3 5.83 11.78 -3.34
CA SER A 3 4.90 12.92 -3.22
C SER A 3 5.57 14.19 -2.67
N ASN A 4 6.64 14.04 -1.91
CA ASN A 4 7.46 15.14 -1.39
C ASN A 4 8.91 14.69 -1.31
N ALA A 5 9.71 15.12 -2.29
CA ALA A 5 11.11 14.77 -2.38
C ALA A 5 11.94 15.61 -1.40
N GLY A 6 12.70 14.94 -0.50
CA GLY A 6 13.73 15.57 0.31
C GLY A 6 14.95 15.96 -0.55
N ASP A 7 15.89 16.68 0.04
CA ASP A 7 17.03 17.28 -0.69
C ASP A 7 17.86 16.24 -1.45
N TRP A 8 18.18 15.12 -0.84
CA TRP A 8 18.89 14.02 -1.49
C TRP A 8 18.14 13.46 -2.70
N THR A 9 16.81 13.29 -2.56
CA THR A 9 15.97 12.76 -3.64
C THR A 9 15.84 13.76 -4.78
N LYS A 10 15.70 15.06 -4.47
CA LYS A 10 15.71 16.14 -5.47
C LYS A 10 17.01 16.15 -6.26
N GLN A 11 18.15 16.15 -5.56
CA GLN A 11 19.46 16.08 -6.18
C GLN A 11 19.63 14.84 -7.07
N THR A 12 19.12 13.69 -6.63
CA THR A 12 19.18 12.44 -7.40
C THR A 12 18.34 12.50 -8.67
N ILE A 13 17.18 13.19 -8.63
CA ILE A 13 16.32 13.39 -9.79
C ILE A 13 16.95 14.39 -10.79
N GLU A 14 17.51 15.50 -10.29
CA GLU A 14 18.10 16.55 -11.09
C GLU A 14 19.45 16.15 -11.72
N SER A 15 20.22 15.34 -11.00
CA SER A 15 21.54 14.86 -11.42
C SER A 15 21.72 13.38 -11.07
N PRO A 16 21.09 12.46 -11.84
CA PRO A 16 21.17 11.03 -11.56
C PRO A 16 22.59 10.51 -11.75
N ARG A 17 23.08 9.75 -10.77
CA ARG A 17 24.37 9.05 -10.85
C ARG A 17 24.21 7.70 -11.49
N PRO A 18 25.18 7.18 -12.23
CA PRO A 18 25.10 5.86 -12.86
C PRO A 18 25.07 4.70 -11.85
N TYR A 19 25.54 4.94 -10.63
CA TYR A 19 25.55 3.95 -9.52
C TYR A 19 25.52 4.65 -8.16
N TYR A 20 25.02 3.92 -7.16
CA TYR A 20 24.95 4.35 -5.77
C TYR A 20 25.51 3.25 -4.86
N TRP A 21 26.21 3.66 -3.81
CA TRP A 21 26.63 2.75 -2.77
C TRP A 21 25.44 2.39 -1.88
N ILE A 22 25.27 1.11 -1.58
CA ILE A 22 24.28 0.64 -0.61
C ILE A 22 25.00 0.25 0.68
N LYS A 23 24.39 0.56 1.82
CA LYS A 23 24.91 0.19 3.13
C LYS A 23 24.29 -1.14 3.56
N GLY A 24 25.04 -2.22 3.40
CA GLY A 24 24.62 -3.56 3.79
C GLY A 24 23.74 -4.28 2.76
N ILE A 25 23.13 -5.38 3.17
CA ILE A 25 22.26 -6.19 2.34
C ILE A 25 20.92 -5.48 2.21
N PRO A 26 20.33 -5.37 1.00
CA PRO A 26 18.99 -4.81 0.84
C PRO A 26 17.96 -5.58 1.67
N VAL A 27 17.25 -4.87 2.53
CA VAL A 27 16.18 -5.46 3.35
C VAL A 27 14.86 -5.24 2.65
N THR A 28 14.11 -6.31 2.46
CA THR A 28 12.75 -6.23 1.91
C THR A 28 11.80 -5.70 2.98
N GLY A 29 10.89 -4.81 2.59
CA GLY A 29 9.84 -4.30 3.48
C GLY A 29 8.82 -5.38 3.87
N VAL A 30 7.74 -4.96 4.54
CA VAL A 30 6.69 -5.87 5.06
C VAL A 30 5.88 -6.58 3.98
N LEU A 31 5.71 -5.97 2.81
CA LEU A 31 4.86 -6.51 1.74
C LEU A 31 5.26 -7.90 1.20
N PRO A 32 6.55 -8.24 1.04
CA PRO A 32 6.95 -9.60 0.63
C PRO A 32 6.46 -10.71 1.54
N MET A 33 6.14 -10.40 2.80
CA MET A 33 5.52 -11.37 3.73
C MET A 33 4.12 -11.80 3.28
N ALA A 34 3.47 -11.07 2.37
CA ALA A 34 2.19 -11.48 1.79
C ALA A 34 2.25 -12.87 1.14
N ARG A 35 3.42 -13.29 0.67
CA ARG A 35 3.67 -14.64 0.10
C ARG A 35 3.42 -15.79 1.08
N LEU A 36 3.41 -15.51 2.37
CA LEU A 36 3.15 -16.51 3.41
C LEU A 36 1.66 -16.84 3.55
N PHE A 37 0.79 -16.10 2.89
CA PHE A 37 -0.66 -16.22 3.00
C PHE A 37 -1.28 -16.57 1.64
N LYS A 38 -2.39 -17.29 1.66
CA LYS A 38 -3.15 -17.66 0.45
C LYS A 38 -3.98 -16.49 -0.08
N LYS A 39 -4.50 -15.67 0.83
CA LYS A 39 -5.34 -14.51 0.50
C LYS A 39 -5.11 -13.37 1.47
N VAL A 40 -4.86 -12.18 0.95
CA VAL A 40 -4.58 -10.99 1.75
C VAL A 40 -5.43 -9.79 1.31
N ILE A 41 -5.60 -8.85 2.24
CA ILE A 41 -6.11 -7.52 1.93
C ILE A 41 -4.93 -6.54 1.97
N VAL A 42 -4.80 -5.70 0.97
CA VAL A 42 -3.84 -4.60 0.96
C VAL A 42 -4.60 -3.29 1.06
N VAL A 43 -4.29 -2.53 2.10
CA VAL A 43 -4.84 -1.20 2.35
C VAL A 43 -3.75 -0.18 2.11
N THR A 44 -3.97 0.74 1.18
CA THR A 44 -2.96 1.76 0.87
C THR A 44 -3.56 3.14 0.64
N THR A 45 -2.75 4.18 0.86
CA THR A 45 -3.15 5.55 0.60
C THR A 45 -2.13 6.28 -0.28
N GLY A 46 -2.64 7.13 -1.16
CA GLY A 46 -1.81 7.99 -2.00
C GLY A 46 -0.75 7.21 -2.78
N SER A 47 0.50 7.67 -2.72
CA SER A 47 1.65 7.08 -3.41
C SER A 47 2.08 5.71 -2.87
N GLY A 48 1.56 5.26 -1.72
CA GLY A 48 1.81 3.92 -1.19
C GLY A 48 1.37 2.79 -2.14
N ILE A 49 0.55 3.09 -3.15
CA ILE A 49 0.18 2.13 -4.19
C ILE A 49 1.40 1.65 -5.01
N GLY A 50 2.40 2.50 -5.24
CA GLY A 50 3.59 2.14 -6.00
C GLY A 50 4.33 0.92 -5.43
N PRO A 51 4.81 0.96 -4.18
CA PRO A 51 5.40 -0.21 -3.52
C PRO A 51 4.49 -1.44 -3.50
N CYS A 52 3.17 -1.24 -3.33
CA CYS A 52 2.22 -2.34 -3.35
C CYS A 52 2.21 -3.05 -4.70
N LEU A 53 2.08 -2.32 -5.80
CA LEU A 53 2.02 -2.91 -7.15
C LEU A 53 3.29 -3.70 -7.47
N GLY A 54 4.47 -3.18 -7.14
CA GLY A 54 5.74 -3.85 -7.39
C GLY A 54 5.88 -5.21 -6.69
N VAL A 55 5.18 -5.41 -5.57
CA VAL A 55 5.21 -6.68 -4.83
C VAL A 55 4.04 -7.58 -5.20
N ILE A 56 2.83 -7.00 -5.30
CA ILE A 56 1.61 -7.79 -5.49
C ILE A 56 1.54 -8.40 -6.90
N GLN A 57 2.08 -7.75 -7.92
CA GLN A 57 2.14 -8.28 -9.28
C GLN A 57 3.01 -9.54 -9.40
N ASP A 58 4.00 -9.68 -8.52
CA ASP A 58 4.95 -10.79 -8.51
C ASP A 58 4.56 -11.94 -7.55
N VAL A 59 3.44 -11.78 -6.83
CA VAL A 59 3.01 -12.75 -5.81
C VAL A 59 1.83 -13.58 -6.32
N GLN A 60 1.93 -14.91 -6.20
CA GLN A 60 0.83 -15.83 -6.51
C GLN A 60 -0.32 -15.77 -5.47
N THR A 61 -0.21 -14.91 -4.48
CA THR A 61 -1.19 -14.71 -3.43
C THR A 61 -2.40 -13.95 -3.95
N LYS A 62 -3.60 -14.44 -3.70
CA LYS A 62 -4.82 -13.71 -4.02
C LYS A 62 -4.89 -12.43 -3.18
N CYS A 63 -4.98 -11.30 -3.84
CA CYS A 63 -4.96 -10.00 -3.20
C CYS A 63 -6.24 -9.21 -3.48
N ARG A 64 -6.83 -8.61 -2.45
CA ARG A 64 -7.86 -7.58 -2.58
C ARG A 64 -7.27 -6.24 -2.15
N VAL A 65 -7.56 -5.19 -2.91
CA VAL A 65 -6.94 -3.89 -2.75
C VAL A 65 -7.96 -2.84 -2.33
N ILE A 66 -7.65 -2.10 -1.27
CA ILE A 66 -8.32 -0.85 -0.90
C ILE A 66 -7.31 0.28 -1.10
N TRP A 67 -7.56 1.15 -2.04
CA TRP A 67 -6.71 2.30 -2.32
C TRP A 67 -7.49 3.61 -2.19
N SER A 68 -7.07 4.45 -1.25
CA SER A 68 -7.68 5.75 -0.98
C SER A 68 -6.72 6.87 -1.35
N THR A 69 -7.12 7.75 -2.26
CA THR A 69 -6.26 8.84 -2.76
C THR A 69 -7.11 9.97 -3.36
N PRO A 70 -6.63 11.23 -3.34
CA PRO A 70 -7.31 12.29 -4.06
C PRO A 70 -7.15 12.14 -5.56
N SER A 71 -8.26 12.26 -6.30
CA SER A 71 -8.29 12.30 -7.77
C SER A 71 -7.37 11.25 -8.44
N PRO A 72 -7.61 9.93 -8.24
CA PRO A 72 -6.68 8.86 -8.66
C PRO A 72 -6.27 8.96 -10.14
N MET A 73 -7.20 9.19 -11.04
CA MET A 73 -6.92 9.31 -12.47
C MET A 73 -6.08 10.54 -12.82
N ALA A 74 -6.38 11.69 -12.20
CA ALA A 74 -5.65 12.93 -12.46
C ALA A 74 -4.25 12.92 -11.84
N THR A 75 -4.09 12.25 -10.66
CA THR A 75 -2.83 12.26 -9.91
C THR A 75 -1.87 11.17 -10.37
N TYR A 76 -2.39 9.99 -10.73
CA TYR A 76 -1.57 8.79 -11.00
C TYR A 76 -1.67 8.29 -12.44
N GLY A 77 -2.63 8.81 -13.20
CA GLY A 77 -2.90 8.38 -14.56
C GLY A 77 -3.68 7.07 -14.66
N TRP A 78 -4.17 6.78 -15.86
CA TRP A 78 -4.93 5.58 -16.14
C TRP A 78 -4.11 4.30 -15.97
N GLU A 79 -2.81 4.34 -16.28
CA GLU A 79 -1.92 3.19 -16.24
C GLU A 79 -1.81 2.57 -14.85
N ILE A 80 -1.69 3.42 -13.81
CA ILE A 80 -1.66 2.96 -12.42
C ILE A 80 -3.02 2.41 -11.99
N CYS A 81 -4.11 3.08 -12.38
CA CYS A 81 -5.46 2.59 -12.07
C CYS A 81 -5.74 1.24 -12.73
N GLU A 82 -5.32 1.05 -13.97
CA GLU A 82 -5.42 -0.24 -14.68
C GLU A 82 -4.50 -1.31 -14.07
N ALA A 83 -3.29 -0.94 -13.64
CA ALA A 83 -2.40 -1.87 -12.94
C ALA A 83 -3.02 -2.40 -11.65
N VAL A 84 -3.70 -1.54 -10.88
CA VAL A 84 -4.47 -1.95 -9.69
C VAL A 84 -5.58 -2.93 -10.05
N LYS A 85 -6.34 -2.65 -11.10
CA LYS A 85 -7.43 -3.53 -11.56
C LYS A 85 -6.95 -4.86 -12.13
N ARG A 86 -5.75 -4.91 -12.71
CA ARG A 86 -5.15 -6.19 -13.15
C ARG A 86 -4.82 -7.10 -11.95
N VAL A 87 -4.41 -6.52 -10.84
CA VAL A 87 -4.14 -7.25 -9.59
C VAL A 87 -5.44 -7.67 -8.91
N ASP A 88 -6.40 -6.77 -8.85
CA ASP A 88 -7.72 -6.99 -8.24
C ASP A 88 -8.80 -6.30 -9.08
N GLN A 89 -9.53 -7.08 -9.89
CA GLN A 89 -10.62 -6.55 -10.72
C GLN A 89 -11.72 -5.84 -9.90
N ASN A 90 -11.87 -6.23 -8.64
CA ASN A 90 -12.83 -5.66 -7.71
C ASN A 90 -12.17 -4.72 -6.69
N ALA A 91 -11.02 -4.13 -7.03
CA ALA A 91 -10.32 -3.20 -6.16
C ALA A 91 -11.21 -2.03 -5.74
N VAL A 92 -11.17 -1.71 -4.46
CA VAL A 92 -11.92 -0.57 -3.89
C VAL A 92 -11.04 0.68 -4.02
N ILE A 93 -11.25 1.45 -5.10
CA ILE A 93 -10.55 2.71 -5.34
C ILE A 93 -11.43 3.86 -4.88
N ILE A 94 -10.98 4.61 -3.87
CA ILE A 94 -11.74 5.69 -3.24
C ILE A 94 -11.11 7.03 -3.60
N ASP A 95 -11.86 7.87 -4.30
CA ASP A 95 -11.45 9.25 -4.58
C ASP A 95 -11.83 10.16 -3.40
N THR A 96 -10.83 10.52 -2.59
CA THR A 96 -11.07 11.33 -1.40
C THR A 96 -11.46 12.78 -1.68
N ARG A 97 -11.32 13.25 -2.91
CA ARG A 97 -11.86 14.56 -3.32
C ARG A 97 -13.36 14.50 -3.54
N ARG A 98 -13.85 13.41 -4.11
CA ARG A 98 -15.27 13.19 -4.41
C ARG A 98 -16.02 12.60 -3.21
N ASP A 99 -15.47 11.54 -2.62
CA ASP A 99 -16.17 10.70 -1.66
C ASP A 99 -15.80 11.01 -0.19
N GLY A 100 -14.86 11.96 0.03
CA GLY A 100 -14.33 12.25 1.36
C GLY A 100 -13.34 11.19 1.87
N ARG A 101 -12.88 11.34 3.11
CA ARG A 101 -11.95 10.38 3.73
C ARG A 101 -12.71 9.18 4.27
N PRO A 102 -12.41 7.95 3.80
CA PRO A 102 -13.10 6.75 4.24
C PRO A 102 -12.64 6.30 5.63
N ASP A 103 -13.49 5.52 6.31
CA ASP A 103 -13.05 4.69 7.42
C ASP A 103 -12.33 3.44 6.89
N LEU A 104 -11.02 3.54 6.76
CA LEU A 104 -10.20 2.44 6.24
C LEU A 104 -10.13 1.25 7.20
N LEU A 105 -10.24 1.46 8.52
CA LEU A 105 -10.28 0.37 9.49
C LEU A 105 -11.55 -0.46 9.32
N GLY A 106 -12.71 0.18 9.30
CA GLY A 106 -13.99 -0.51 9.10
C GLY A 106 -14.07 -1.19 7.73
N SER A 107 -13.60 -0.52 6.67
CA SER A 107 -13.56 -1.08 5.30
C SER A 107 -12.66 -2.30 5.21
N ALA A 108 -11.46 -2.25 5.80
CA ALA A 108 -10.52 -3.36 5.82
C ALA A 108 -11.08 -4.56 6.59
N TRP A 109 -11.65 -4.32 7.76
CA TRP A 109 -12.25 -5.37 8.59
C TRP A 109 -13.44 -6.04 7.90
N LYS A 110 -14.32 -5.24 7.28
CA LYS A 110 -15.46 -5.76 6.51
C LYS A 110 -14.99 -6.62 5.35
N LEU A 111 -14.01 -6.14 4.57
CA LEU A 111 -13.49 -6.86 3.42
C LEU A 111 -12.74 -8.12 3.83
N TYR A 112 -11.98 -8.08 4.94
CA TYR A 112 -11.29 -9.23 5.51
C TYR A 112 -12.25 -10.38 5.81
N ASN A 113 -13.36 -10.09 6.50
CA ASN A 113 -14.37 -11.10 6.84
C ASN A 113 -15.12 -11.60 5.59
N LEU A 114 -15.51 -10.70 4.68
CA LEU A 114 -16.22 -11.05 3.45
C LEU A 114 -15.39 -11.98 2.56
N GLU A 115 -14.12 -11.67 2.41
CA GLU A 115 -13.20 -12.40 1.54
C GLU A 115 -12.55 -13.61 2.22
N LYS A 116 -12.76 -13.78 3.52
CA LYS A 116 -12.07 -14.80 4.34
C LYS A 116 -10.55 -14.72 4.13
N ALA A 117 -10.02 -13.50 4.16
CA ALA A 117 -8.59 -13.28 4.03
C ALA A 117 -7.84 -13.76 5.28
N GLU A 118 -6.55 -14.03 5.14
CA GLU A 118 -5.70 -14.53 6.23
C GLU A 118 -4.92 -13.41 6.91
N ALA A 119 -4.68 -12.30 6.19
CA ALA A 119 -3.94 -11.15 6.73
C ALA A 119 -4.31 -9.84 6.02
N VAL A 120 -3.98 -8.73 6.67
CA VAL A 120 -4.11 -7.37 6.13
C VAL A 120 -2.76 -6.66 6.14
N PHE A 121 -2.36 -6.10 4.99
CA PHE A 121 -1.17 -5.29 4.86
C PHE A 121 -1.54 -3.83 4.66
N VAL A 122 -0.96 -2.93 5.45
CA VAL A 122 -1.32 -1.51 5.46
C VAL A 122 -0.11 -0.67 5.08
N ILE A 123 -0.17 0.03 3.95
CA ILE A 123 0.89 0.94 3.48
C ILE A 123 0.33 2.36 3.41
N SER A 124 0.60 3.14 4.44
CA SER A 124 0.11 4.51 4.56
C SER A 124 1.07 5.36 5.41
N ASN A 125 0.69 6.58 5.74
CA ASN A 125 1.44 7.38 6.70
C ASN A 125 1.45 6.72 8.10
N PRO A 126 2.43 7.05 8.96
CA PRO A 126 2.61 6.39 10.26
C PRO A 126 1.35 6.38 11.14
N LYS A 127 0.65 7.51 11.21
CA LYS A 127 -0.54 7.68 12.06
C LYS A 127 -1.69 6.75 11.62
N LEU A 128 -1.96 6.70 10.32
CA LEU A 128 -3.04 5.88 9.77
C LEU A 128 -2.68 4.40 9.79
N THR A 129 -1.42 4.06 9.46
CA THR A 129 -0.92 2.69 9.55
C THR A 129 -1.11 2.14 10.96
N ARG A 130 -0.65 2.85 12.00
CA ARG A 130 -0.85 2.45 13.40
C ARG A 130 -2.32 2.29 13.76
N LYS A 131 -3.16 3.26 13.38
CA LYS A 131 -4.61 3.20 13.66
C LYS A 131 -5.26 1.94 13.07
N VAL A 132 -4.95 1.63 11.81
CA VAL A 132 -5.57 0.50 11.10
C VAL A 132 -4.99 -0.82 11.62
N VAL A 133 -3.68 -0.95 11.76
CA VAL A 133 -3.02 -2.17 12.27
C VAL A 133 -3.52 -2.49 13.66
N TYR A 134 -3.39 -1.59 14.64
CA TYR A 134 -3.85 -1.86 16.01
C TYR A 134 -5.35 -2.11 16.11
N GLY A 135 -6.14 -1.37 15.30
CA GLY A 135 -7.58 -1.60 15.25
C GLY A 135 -7.98 -2.96 14.71
N LEU A 136 -7.21 -3.54 13.78
CA LEU A 136 -7.41 -4.89 13.25
C LEU A 136 -6.90 -5.95 14.23
N GLU A 137 -5.69 -5.77 14.76
CA GLU A 137 -5.10 -6.68 15.76
C GLU A 137 -5.97 -6.83 17.00
N SER A 138 -6.56 -5.72 17.49
CA SER A 138 -7.52 -5.76 18.61
C SER A 138 -8.78 -6.57 18.33
N ARG A 139 -9.04 -6.91 17.07
CA ARG A 139 -10.15 -7.76 16.61
C ARG A 139 -9.68 -9.17 16.21
N GLY A 140 -8.44 -9.52 16.53
CA GLY A 140 -7.86 -10.83 16.21
C GLY A 140 -7.49 -11.00 14.73
N VAL A 141 -7.37 -9.92 13.96
CA VAL A 141 -6.98 -9.96 12.55
C VAL A 141 -5.46 -9.77 12.44
N PRO A 142 -4.72 -10.71 11.82
CA PRO A 142 -3.31 -10.51 11.51
C PRO A 142 -3.12 -9.29 10.60
N ALA A 143 -2.49 -8.24 11.09
CA ALA A 143 -2.31 -7.00 10.36
C ALA A 143 -0.85 -6.53 10.43
N PHE A 144 -0.32 -6.10 9.30
CA PHE A 144 1.07 -5.73 9.15
C PHE A 144 1.19 -4.37 8.48
N GLY A 145 2.12 -3.58 8.93
CA GLY A 145 2.48 -2.29 8.33
C GLY A 145 3.96 -2.01 8.48
N PRO A 146 4.53 -1.08 7.70
CA PRO A 146 5.91 -0.70 7.86
C PRO A 146 6.15 -0.12 9.27
N ILE A 147 7.29 -0.48 9.83
CA ILE A 147 7.80 0.15 11.04
C ILE A 147 8.47 1.45 10.58
N TRP A 148 7.99 2.56 11.10
CA TRP A 148 8.57 3.87 10.84
C TRP A 148 9.54 4.17 11.98
N ASP A 149 10.83 4.17 11.67
CA ASP A 149 11.83 4.70 12.57
C ASP A 149 11.64 6.21 12.68
N SER A 150 11.53 6.69 13.89
CA SER A 150 11.35 8.11 14.22
C SER A 150 12.65 8.89 14.07
#